data_ece944d09508bcff94125ee5cba786d0
#
_entry.id   ece944d09508bcff94125ee5cba786d0
#
_cell.length_a   1.000
_cell.length_b   1.000
_cell.length_c   1.000
_cell.angle_alpha   90.00
_cell.angle_beta   90.00
_cell.angle_gamma   90.00
#
_symmetry.space_group_name_H-M   'P 1'
#
loop_
_entity.id
_entity.type
_entity.pdbx_description
1 polymer ?
#
loop_
_entity_poly.entity_id
_entity_poly.type
_entity_poly.pdbx_seq_one_letter_code
_entity_poly.pdbx_strand_id
1 'polypeptide(L)'
;MKFSRTLALLLLLFAVYWSFKSLMPPYSPDQDVELEAFSTDRALEHVKQLSMEPHAVGFPGHERVKDYIISELNKMGLTTTVQDGYTAGDWGNLSKATNILARIEGSGDGKALLLLSHYDSNPHSSFGASDAGSGVATILEGIRAFLSENRTPKNDIIILISDAEELGLNGADLFVNKHPWAKDVGLVLNFEARGSGGPSYMLIETNRGNAKLIKEFKEANPKYPVANSLAYSIYKMLPND
;
A
#
# COMPACT_ATOMS: atom_id res chain seq x y z
N MET A 1 21.09 11.94 47.01
CA MET A 1 19.72 12.10 46.48
C MET A 1 19.63 12.81 45.10
N LYS A 2 20.43 13.84 44.80
CA LYS A 2 20.38 14.56 43.49
C LYS A 2 20.85 13.69 42.33
N PHE A 3 21.87 12.86 42.53
CA PHE A 3 22.42 11.97 41.49
C PHE A 3 21.41 10.92 41.02
N SER A 4 20.62 10.34 41.91
CA SER A 4 19.60 9.36 41.55
C SER A 4 18.45 9.95 40.73
N ARG A 5 18.05 11.20 40.93
CA ARG A 5 17.01 11.88 40.15
C ARG A 5 17.52 12.20 38.76
N THR A 6 18.74 12.66 38.62
CA THR A 6 19.36 12.92 37.32
C THR A 6 19.50 11.63 36.52
N LEU A 7 19.98 10.56 37.16
CA LEU A 7 20.07 9.24 36.51
C LEU A 7 18.69 8.73 36.06
N ALA A 8 17.68 8.85 36.91
CA ALA A 8 16.33 8.46 36.55
C ALA A 8 15.79 9.23 35.35
N LEU A 9 16.02 10.56 35.29
CA LEU A 9 15.66 11.38 34.15
C LEU A 9 16.37 10.95 32.86
N LEU A 10 17.69 10.70 32.94
CA LEU A 10 18.50 10.24 31.81
C LEU A 10 18.00 8.86 31.29
N LEU A 11 17.67 7.94 32.19
CA LEU A 11 17.12 6.64 31.82
C LEU A 11 15.75 6.78 31.15
N LEU A 12 14.91 7.67 31.64
CA LEU A 12 13.62 7.96 31.05
C LEU A 12 13.78 8.54 29.62
N LEU A 13 14.65 9.53 29.47
CA LEU A 13 14.93 10.13 28.15
C LEU A 13 15.52 9.11 27.18
N PHE A 14 16.43 8.25 27.67
CA PHE A 14 16.99 7.16 26.87
C PHE A 14 15.90 6.15 26.47
N ALA A 15 15.02 5.76 27.38
CA ALA A 15 13.93 4.83 27.08
C ALA A 15 12.96 5.41 26.03
N VAL A 16 12.63 6.70 26.14
CA VAL A 16 11.82 7.41 25.16
C VAL A 16 12.54 7.44 23.80
N TYR A 17 13.79 7.88 23.77
CA TYR A 17 14.59 7.91 22.54
C TYR A 17 14.66 6.51 21.89
N TRP A 18 14.97 5.49 22.69
CA TRP A 18 15.08 4.11 22.22
C TRP A 18 13.76 3.56 21.68
N SER A 19 12.65 3.91 22.34
CA SER A 19 11.30 3.53 21.89
C SER A 19 11.00 4.03 20.47
N PHE A 20 11.32 5.29 20.16
CA PHE A 20 11.19 5.82 18.82
C PHE A 20 12.20 5.22 17.84
N LYS A 21 13.46 5.15 18.24
CA LYS A 21 14.55 4.64 17.38
C LYS A 21 14.34 3.19 16.96
N SER A 22 13.83 2.35 17.86
CA SER A 22 13.61 0.93 17.58
C SER A 22 12.44 0.65 16.63
N LEU A 23 11.54 1.61 16.47
CA LEU A 23 10.41 1.50 15.52
C LEU A 23 10.79 1.90 14.09
N MET A 24 11.86 2.69 13.95
CA MET A 24 12.29 3.18 12.64
C MET A 24 13.09 2.10 11.92
N PRO A 25 12.68 1.68 10.71
CA PRO A 25 13.49 0.77 9.91
C PRO A 25 14.84 1.44 9.60
N PRO A 26 15.96 0.70 9.66
CA PRO A 26 17.23 1.24 9.21
C PRO A 26 17.18 1.48 7.70
N TYR A 27 17.45 2.70 7.28
CA TYR A 27 17.71 2.95 5.87
C TYR A 27 19.03 2.26 5.50
N SER A 28 18.98 1.39 4.52
CA SER A 28 20.15 0.78 3.91
C SER A 28 20.07 1.06 2.41
N PRO A 29 21.06 1.77 1.84
CA PRO A 29 21.15 1.92 0.40
C PRO A 29 21.17 0.54 -0.27
N ASP A 30 20.38 0.36 -1.28
CA ASP A 30 20.24 -0.90 -2.03
C ASP A 30 21.37 -1.07 -3.07
N GLN A 31 22.62 -0.95 -2.63
CA GLN A 31 23.74 -1.22 -3.54
C GLN A 31 23.70 -2.71 -3.93
N ASP A 32 23.52 -2.97 -5.23
CA ASP A 32 23.56 -4.30 -5.84
C ASP A 32 22.47 -5.29 -5.37
N VAL A 33 21.23 -4.82 -5.17
CA VAL A 33 20.10 -5.71 -4.90
C VAL A 33 19.73 -6.50 -6.16
N GLU A 34 19.71 -7.81 -6.03
CA GLU A 34 19.33 -8.75 -7.11
C GLU A 34 17.93 -8.44 -7.67
N LEU A 35 17.66 -8.87 -8.89
CA LEU A 35 16.38 -8.59 -9.53
C LEU A 35 15.21 -9.30 -8.82
N GLU A 36 15.46 -10.44 -8.22
CA GLU A 36 14.47 -11.23 -7.50
C GLU A 36 14.11 -10.62 -6.13
N ALA A 37 14.91 -9.68 -5.63
CA ALA A 37 14.67 -9.00 -4.37
C ALA A 37 14.00 -7.64 -4.57
N PHE A 38 13.17 -7.26 -3.61
CA PHE A 38 12.58 -5.91 -3.53
C PHE A 38 13.67 -4.87 -3.28
N SER A 39 13.72 -3.83 -4.09
CA SER A 39 14.65 -2.71 -3.94
C SER A 39 13.93 -1.43 -3.55
N THR A 40 14.34 -0.85 -2.45
CA THR A 40 13.83 0.46 -2.00
C THR A 40 14.19 1.56 -3.00
N ASP A 41 15.38 1.50 -3.60
CA ASP A 41 15.82 2.51 -4.55
C ASP A 41 15.00 2.44 -5.84
N ARG A 42 14.70 1.24 -6.36
CA ARG A 42 13.79 1.08 -7.51
C ARG A 42 12.37 1.54 -7.18
N ALA A 43 11.86 1.23 -5.99
CA ALA A 43 10.56 1.72 -5.55
C ALA A 43 10.53 3.25 -5.46
N LEU A 44 11.59 3.89 -4.95
CA LEU A 44 11.69 5.34 -4.88
C LEU A 44 11.70 6.02 -6.25
N GLU A 45 12.23 5.37 -7.29
CA GLU A 45 12.10 5.90 -8.66
C GLU A 45 10.64 5.94 -9.12
N HIS A 46 9.83 4.94 -8.77
CA HIS A 46 8.39 5.00 -9.02
C HIS A 46 7.74 6.15 -8.25
N VAL A 47 8.05 6.33 -6.97
CA VAL A 47 7.52 7.45 -6.16
C VAL A 47 7.85 8.80 -6.82
N LYS A 48 9.08 9.00 -7.28
CA LYS A 48 9.49 10.23 -7.99
C LYS A 48 8.67 10.49 -9.24
N GLN A 49 8.40 9.44 -10.03
CA GLN A 49 7.59 9.56 -11.23
C GLN A 49 6.12 9.86 -10.92
N LEU A 50 5.56 9.24 -9.90
CA LEU A 50 4.18 9.45 -9.48
C LEU A 50 3.97 10.87 -8.94
N SER A 51 4.90 11.36 -8.14
CA SER A 51 4.78 12.62 -7.38
C SER A 51 5.42 13.84 -8.05
N MET A 52 5.52 13.89 -9.37
CA MET A 52 6.09 15.05 -10.09
C MET A 52 5.22 16.30 -9.98
N GLU A 53 3.92 16.12 -9.89
CA GLU A 53 2.91 17.17 -9.81
C GLU A 53 1.65 16.66 -9.09
N PRO A 54 0.79 17.55 -8.58
CA PRO A 54 -0.52 17.17 -8.06
C PRO A 54 -1.34 16.43 -9.12
N HIS A 55 -1.94 15.31 -8.72
CA HIS A 55 -2.66 14.41 -9.63
C HIS A 55 -3.99 13.92 -9.04
N ALA A 56 -4.68 14.80 -8.34
CA ALA A 56 -6.06 14.56 -7.94
C ALA A 56 -6.97 14.35 -9.16
N VAL A 57 -8.10 13.70 -8.94
CA VAL A 57 -9.12 13.51 -9.99
C VAL A 57 -9.45 14.83 -10.67
N GLY A 58 -9.35 14.88 -11.99
CA GLY A 58 -9.59 16.07 -12.80
C GLY A 58 -8.38 17.01 -12.98
N PHE A 59 -7.24 16.71 -12.37
CA PHE A 59 -5.99 17.44 -12.59
C PHE A 59 -5.24 16.90 -13.82
N PRO A 60 -4.45 17.72 -14.53
CA PRO A 60 -3.67 17.24 -15.67
C PRO A 60 -2.70 16.09 -15.34
N GLY A 61 -2.11 16.13 -14.14
CA GLY A 61 -1.21 15.08 -13.67
C GLY A 61 -1.87 13.70 -13.50
N HIS A 62 -3.19 13.66 -13.32
CA HIS A 62 -3.93 12.43 -13.08
C HIS A 62 -3.80 11.43 -14.26
N GLU A 63 -4.05 11.88 -15.49
CA GLU A 63 -3.89 11.04 -16.69
C GLU A 63 -2.44 10.58 -16.87
N ARG A 64 -1.46 11.47 -16.62
CA ARG A 64 -0.05 11.12 -16.71
C ARG A 64 0.33 9.99 -15.74
N VAL A 65 -0.13 10.06 -14.49
CA VAL A 65 0.14 9.04 -13.47
C VAL A 65 -0.54 7.73 -13.85
N LYS A 66 -1.78 7.75 -14.29
CA LYS A 66 -2.49 6.57 -14.80
C LYS A 66 -1.70 5.89 -15.92
N ASP A 67 -1.30 6.66 -16.94
CA ASP A 67 -0.58 6.13 -18.09
C ASP A 67 0.79 5.57 -17.72
N TYR A 68 1.48 6.21 -16.76
CA TYR A 68 2.73 5.71 -16.19
C TYR A 68 2.54 4.34 -15.56
N ILE A 69 1.54 4.16 -14.69
CA ILE A 69 1.27 2.90 -13.99
C ILE A 69 0.94 1.79 -15.01
N ILE A 70 0.07 2.08 -15.98
CA ILE A 70 -0.26 1.14 -17.05
C ILE A 70 0.99 0.73 -17.83
N SER A 71 1.85 1.69 -18.16
CA SER A 71 3.11 1.43 -18.85
C SER A 71 4.03 0.50 -18.05
N GLU A 72 4.19 0.75 -16.75
CA GLU A 72 5.05 -0.08 -15.91
C GLU A 72 4.53 -1.52 -15.79
N LEU A 73 3.23 -1.71 -15.56
CA LEU A 73 2.62 -3.04 -15.51
C LEU A 73 2.77 -3.77 -16.85
N ASN A 74 2.56 -3.08 -17.97
CA ASN A 74 2.74 -3.67 -19.31
C ASN A 74 4.21 -4.04 -19.60
N LYS A 75 5.19 -3.25 -19.15
CA LYS A 75 6.63 -3.58 -19.24
C LYS A 75 6.98 -4.87 -18.51
N MET A 76 6.26 -5.19 -17.45
CA MET A 76 6.40 -6.45 -16.71
C MET A 76 5.72 -7.65 -17.40
N GLY A 77 5.11 -7.44 -18.59
CA GLY A 77 4.38 -8.47 -19.33
C GLY A 77 2.94 -8.71 -18.85
N LEU A 78 2.41 -7.86 -17.98
CA LEU A 78 1.04 -7.96 -17.52
C LEU A 78 0.08 -7.29 -18.50
N THR A 79 -1.07 -7.88 -18.72
CA THR A 79 -2.17 -7.25 -19.46
C THR A 79 -2.97 -6.40 -18.50
N THR A 80 -2.98 -5.09 -18.73
CA THR A 80 -3.77 -4.15 -17.94
C THR A 80 -5.16 -3.96 -18.52
N THR A 81 -6.14 -3.78 -17.64
CA THR A 81 -7.50 -3.35 -17.97
C THR A 81 -7.86 -2.11 -17.17
N VAL A 82 -8.74 -1.31 -17.72
CA VAL A 82 -9.25 -0.10 -17.08
C VAL A 82 -10.73 -0.27 -16.80
N GLN A 83 -11.13 0.02 -15.56
CA GLN A 83 -12.52 0.05 -15.16
C GLN A 83 -12.97 1.48 -14.94
N ASP A 84 -13.82 1.99 -15.79
CA ASP A 84 -14.44 3.31 -15.68
C ASP A 84 -15.85 3.26 -15.11
N GLY A 85 -16.19 4.19 -14.23
CA GLY A 85 -17.55 4.30 -13.76
C GLY A 85 -17.80 5.46 -12.79
N TYR A 86 -19.06 5.74 -12.54
CA TYR A 86 -19.48 6.74 -11.56
C TYR A 86 -19.98 6.05 -10.29
N THR A 87 -19.51 6.53 -9.16
CA THR A 87 -20.00 6.14 -7.83
C THR A 87 -20.12 7.36 -6.93
N ALA A 88 -20.90 7.25 -5.87
CA ALA A 88 -21.07 8.33 -4.90
C ALA A 88 -20.09 8.25 -3.73
N GLY A 89 -19.35 7.15 -3.58
CA GLY A 89 -18.40 6.97 -2.47
C GLY A 89 -19.04 7.15 -1.08
N ASP A 90 -18.23 6.91 -0.05
CA ASP A 90 -18.71 6.95 1.33
C ASP A 90 -19.08 8.36 1.83
N TRP A 91 -18.47 9.39 1.26
CA TRP A 91 -18.75 10.78 1.65
C TRP A 91 -19.80 11.45 0.77
N GLY A 92 -20.45 10.68 -0.11
CA GLY A 92 -21.47 11.19 -1.02
C GLY A 92 -20.93 12.03 -2.19
N ASN A 93 -19.63 12.04 -2.40
CA ASN A 93 -19.00 12.70 -3.54
C ASN A 93 -19.19 11.86 -4.80
N LEU A 94 -20.00 12.34 -5.73
CA LEU A 94 -20.15 11.70 -7.04
C LEU A 94 -18.89 11.98 -7.87
N SER A 95 -18.16 10.94 -8.20
CA SER A 95 -16.98 11.02 -9.07
C SER A 95 -17.00 9.94 -10.14
N LYS A 96 -16.36 10.23 -11.27
CA LYS A 96 -15.96 9.20 -12.23
C LYS A 96 -14.61 8.66 -11.76
N ALA A 97 -14.58 7.39 -11.37
CA ALA A 97 -13.35 6.70 -11.03
C ALA A 97 -12.84 5.88 -12.23
N THR A 98 -11.52 5.79 -12.36
CA THR A 98 -10.82 5.09 -13.45
C THR A 98 -9.79 4.13 -12.85
N ASN A 99 -10.22 2.96 -12.40
CA ASN A 99 -9.35 1.95 -11.79
C ASN A 99 -8.44 1.28 -12.84
N ILE A 100 -7.21 0.99 -12.44
CA ILE A 100 -6.24 0.21 -13.22
C ILE A 100 -6.18 -1.19 -12.61
N LEU A 101 -6.34 -2.23 -13.44
CA LEU A 101 -6.33 -3.61 -12.99
C LEU A 101 -5.38 -4.47 -13.81
N ALA A 102 -4.76 -5.43 -13.14
CA ALA A 102 -4.05 -6.53 -13.77
C ALA A 102 -4.27 -7.81 -12.95
N ARG A 103 -4.06 -8.98 -13.58
CA ARG A 103 -4.20 -10.28 -12.92
C ARG A 103 -3.04 -11.19 -13.29
N ILE A 104 -2.44 -11.81 -12.30
CA ILE A 104 -1.49 -12.90 -12.45
C ILE A 104 -2.24 -14.17 -12.10
N GLU A 105 -2.38 -15.06 -13.07
CA GLU A 105 -3.07 -16.32 -12.87
C GLU A 105 -2.24 -17.27 -12.01
N GLY A 106 -2.90 -17.90 -11.05
CA GLY A 106 -2.35 -18.93 -10.21
C GLY A 106 -2.49 -20.34 -10.81
N SER A 107 -1.83 -21.30 -10.19
CA SER A 107 -1.92 -22.72 -10.58
C SER A 107 -3.05 -23.47 -9.89
N GLY A 108 -3.73 -22.88 -8.92
CA GLY A 108 -4.79 -23.48 -8.11
C GLY A 108 -6.14 -22.79 -8.34
N ASP A 109 -7.13 -23.26 -7.60
CA ASP A 109 -8.53 -22.83 -7.67
C ASP A 109 -9.00 -22.05 -6.42
N GLY A 110 -8.04 -21.62 -5.61
CA GLY A 110 -8.33 -20.85 -4.39
C GLY A 110 -8.70 -19.41 -4.69
N LYS A 111 -9.18 -18.71 -3.66
CA LYS A 111 -9.50 -17.28 -3.74
C LYS A 111 -8.23 -16.46 -4.00
N ALA A 112 -8.39 -15.38 -4.74
CA ALA A 112 -7.31 -14.48 -5.11
C ALA A 112 -6.80 -13.63 -3.93
N LEU A 113 -5.52 -13.27 -3.98
CA LEU A 113 -4.93 -12.19 -3.23
C LEU A 113 -5.12 -10.89 -4.01
N LEU A 114 -5.75 -9.89 -3.39
CA LEU A 114 -5.84 -8.54 -3.93
C LEU A 114 -4.74 -7.67 -3.33
N LEU A 115 -3.92 -7.06 -4.19
CA LEU A 115 -3.00 -5.97 -3.84
C LEU A 115 -3.68 -4.66 -4.22
N LEU A 116 -3.89 -3.81 -3.25
CA LEU A 116 -4.64 -2.57 -3.39
C LEU A 116 -3.81 -1.36 -2.97
N SER A 117 -3.88 -0.31 -3.73
CA SER A 117 -3.48 1.06 -3.40
C SER A 117 -4.22 2.03 -4.30
N HIS A 118 -4.22 3.34 -3.99
CA HIS A 118 -4.81 4.33 -4.86
C HIS A 118 -3.75 5.20 -5.54
N TYR A 119 -4.11 5.83 -6.67
CA TYR A 119 -3.17 6.65 -7.40
C TYR A 119 -3.58 8.12 -7.53
N ASP A 120 -4.80 8.48 -7.13
CA ASP A 120 -5.19 9.88 -7.03
C ASP A 120 -4.55 10.53 -5.81
N SER A 121 -4.12 11.77 -5.94
CA SER A 121 -3.61 12.55 -4.82
C SER A 121 -4.70 13.44 -4.23
N ASN A 122 -4.53 13.82 -2.96
CA ASN A 122 -5.48 14.68 -2.29
C ASN A 122 -5.68 16.02 -3.05
N PRO A 123 -6.93 16.45 -3.30
CA PRO A 123 -7.24 17.63 -4.11
C PRO A 123 -6.74 18.95 -3.52
N HIS A 124 -6.29 18.97 -2.28
CA HIS A 124 -5.67 20.14 -1.65
C HIS A 124 -4.19 20.33 -2.03
N SER A 125 -3.84 20.06 -3.28
CA SER A 125 -2.51 20.26 -3.87
C SER A 125 -1.43 19.32 -3.33
N SER A 126 -1.81 18.12 -2.90
CA SER A 126 -0.85 17.06 -2.56
C SER A 126 -0.14 16.56 -3.82
N PHE A 127 1.15 16.25 -3.68
CA PHE A 127 1.93 15.54 -4.69
C PHE A 127 1.77 14.02 -4.61
N GLY A 128 1.01 13.50 -3.64
CA GLY A 128 0.72 12.07 -3.49
C GLY A 128 1.94 11.16 -3.31
N ALA A 129 3.09 11.69 -2.85
CA ALA A 129 4.33 10.89 -2.74
C ALA A 129 4.23 9.78 -1.69
N SER A 130 3.66 10.09 -0.53
CA SER A 130 3.40 9.15 0.56
C SER A 130 2.04 8.49 0.34
N ASP A 131 1.02 9.30 0.24
CA ASP A 131 -0.39 8.96 0.15
C ASP A 131 -0.88 9.09 -1.31
N ALA A 132 -1.12 8.00 -2.08
CA ALA A 132 -0.55 6.68 -1.76
C ALA A 132 0.50 6.24 -2.79
N GLY A 133 1.28 7.20 -3.33
CA GLY A 133 2.39 6.90 -4.26
C GLY A 133 3.39 5.89 -3.70
N SER A 134 3.62 5.88 -2.38
CA SER A 134 4.46 4.86 -1.74
C SER A 134 3.83 3.47 -1.81
N GLY A 135 2.52 3.37 -1.68
CA GLY A 135 1.78 2.11 -1.81
C GLY A 135 1.82 1.58 -3.23
N VAL A 136 1.52 2.44 -4.22
CA VAL A 136 1.62 2.08 -5.64
C VAL A 136 3.03 1.61 -5.99
N ALA A 137 4.07 2.34 -5.57
CA ALA A 137 5.47 1.97 -5.80
C ALA A 137 5.83 0.63 -5.16
N THR A 138 5.31 0.36 -3.96
CA THR A 138 5.51 -0.92 -3.27
C THR A 138 4.90 -2.08 -4.06
N ILE A 139 3.70 -1.90 -4.61
CA ILE A 139 3.06 -2.91 -5.45
C ILE A 139 3.85 -3.11 -6.75
N LEU A 140 4.22 -2.04 -7.46
CA LEU A 140 4.95 -2.15 -8.72
C LEU A 140 6.28 -2.87 -8.53
N GLU A 141 7.10 -2.47 -7.56
CA GLU A 141 8.40 -3.11 -7.30
C GLU A 141 8.25 -4.53 -6.74
N GLY A 142 7.26 -4.76 -5.87
CA GLY A 142 6.98 -6.09 -5.33
C GLY A 142 6.58 -7.09 -6.42
N ILE A 143 5.72 -6.68 -7.34
CA ILE A 143 5.31 -7.50 -8.50
C ILE A 143 6.48 -7.72 -9.46
N ARG A 144 7.28 -6.69 -9.75
CA ARG A 144 8.48 -6.83 -10.57
C ARG A 144 9.43 -7.88 -9.98
N ALA A 145 9.72 -7.80 -8.68
CA ALA A 145 10.58 -8.76 -7.99
C ALA A 145 9.98 -10.18 -8.05
N PHE A 146 8.69 -10.32 -7.77
CA PHE A 146 7.99 -11.61 -7.82
C PHE A 146 8.06 -12.25 -9.23
N LEU A 147 7.82 -11.47 -10.28
CA LEU A 147 7.83 -11.97 -11.66
C LEU A 147 9.25 -12.36 -12.12
N SER A 148 10.29 -11.70 -11.60
CA SER A 148 11.70 -12.03 -11.92
C SER A 148 12.08 -13.43 -11.47
N GLU A 149 11.42 -13.99 -10.47
CA GLU A 149 11.68 -15.35 -10.01
C GLU A 149 11.10 -16.44 -10.93
N ASN A 150 10.33 -16.06 -11.96
CA ASN A 150 9.61 -16.97 -12.87
C ASN A 150 8.74 -18.00 -12.13
N ARG A 151 8.19 -17.61 -10.96
CA ARG A 151 7.30 -18.45 -10.16
C ARG A 151 5.84 -18.21 -10.52
N THR A 152 5.07 -19.28 -10.57
CA THR A 152 3.61 -19.19 -10.67
C THR A 152 3.02 -19.19 -9.25
N PRO A 153 2.18 -18.21 -8.88
CA PRO A 153 1.54 -18.23 -7.58
C PRO A 153 0.55 -19.39 -7.48
N LYS A 154 0.27 -19.84 -6.27
CA LYS A 154 -0.74 -20.88 -6.06
C LYS A 154 -2.15 -20.37 -6.35
N ASN A 155 -2.48 -19.21 -5.83
CA ASN A 155 -3.74 -18.53 -6.08
C ASN A 155 -3.49 -17.31 -6.97
N ASP A 156 -4.51 -16.85 -7.65
CA ASP A 156 -4.40 -15.64 -8.44
C ASP A 156 -4.00 -14.42 -7.60
N ILE A 157 -3.24 -13.52 -8.20
CA ILE A 157 -2.94 -12.21 -7.64
C ILE A 157 -3.65 -11.18 -8.51
N ILE A 158 -4.56 -10.43 -7.91
CA ILE A 158 -5.22 -9.29 -8.54
C ILE A 158 -4.51 -8.03 -8.07
N ILE A 159 -4.14 -7.18 -9.00
CA ILE A 159 -3.60 -5.85 -8.75
C ILE A 159 -4.73 -4.87 -9.04
N LEU A 160 -5.08 -4.06 -8.07
CA LEU A 160 -6.03 -2.97 -8.20
C LEU A 160 -5.35 -1.68 -7.74
N ILE A 161 -5.08 -0.81 -8.70
CA ILE A 161 -4.70 0.57 -8.38
C ILE A 161 -5.97 1.40 -8.57
N SER A 162 -6.60 1.73 -7.45
CA SER A 162 -7.90 2.41 -7.43
C SER A 162 -7.76 3.91 -7.67
N ASP A 163 -8.86 4.54 -8.01
CA ASP A 163 -8.96 5.97 -8.30
C ASP A 163 -9.99 6.62 -7.38
N ALA A 164 -9.89 7.94 -7.22
CA ALA A 164 -10.85 8.74 -6.46
C ALA A 164 -11.05 8.24 -5.01
N GLU A 165 -9.99 7.74 -4.40
CA GLU A 165 -9.96 7.34 -2.99
C GLU A 165 -10.19 8.56 -2.11
N GLU A 166 -9.46 9.62 -2.36
CA GLU A 166 -9.46 10.91 -1.66
C GLU A 166 -10.80 11.68 -1.76
N LEU A 167 -11.72 11.18 -2.56
CA LEU A 167 -13.09 11.70 -2.69
C LEU A 167 -14.13 10.87 -1.93
N GLY A 168 -13.75 9.73 -1.36
CA GLY A 168 -14.60 8.85 -0.58
C GLY A 168 -14.65 7.42 -1.10
N LEU A 169 -13.49 6.84 -1.39
CA LEU A 169 -13.29 5.43 -1.80
C LEU A 169 -14.00 5.04 -3.09
N ASN A 170 -14.23 6.02 -4.00
CA ASN A 170 -15.07 5.80 -5.19
C ASN A 170 -14.58 4.66 -6.07
N GLY A 171 -13.26 4.53 -6.28
CA GLY A 171 -12.70 3.45 -7.08
C GLY A 171 -12.86 2.08 -6.44
N ALA A 172 -12.66 1.99 -5.12
CA ALA A 172 -12.88 0.76 -4.38
C ALA A 172 -14.36 0.34 -4.40
N ASP A 173 -15.28 1.28 -4.20
CA ASP A 173 -16.73 1.06 -4.33
C ASP A 173 -17.09 0.55 -5.73
N LEU A 174 -16.53 1.17 -6.78
CA LEU A 174 -16.74 0.75 -8.16
C LEU A 174 -16.27 -0.68 -8.39
N PHE A 175 -15.09 -1.06 -7.88
CA PHE A 175 -14.55 -2.40 -8.02
C PHE A 175 -15.43 -3.42 -7.30
N VAL A 176 -15.71 -3.20 -6.03
CA VAL A 176 -16.45 -4.15 -5.18
C VAL A 176 -17.85 -4.41 -5.73
N ASN A 177 -18.54 -3.37 -6.17
CA ASN A 177 -19.94 -3.47 -6.58
C ASN A 177 -20.15 -3.79 -8.06
N LYS A 178 -19.13 -3.56 -8.92
CA LYS A 178 -19.33 -3.67 -10.38
C LYS A 178 -18.33 -4.58 -11.09
N HIS A 179 -17.13 -4.82 -10.53
CA HIS A 179 -16.14 -5.63 -11.22
C HIS A 179 -16.33 -7.12 -10.95
N PRO A 180 -16.33 -8.00 -12.00
CA PRO A 180 -16.55 -9.43 -11.80
C PRO A 180 -15.49 -10.09 -10.91
N TRP A 181 -14.22 -9.62 -10.93
CA TRP A 181 -13.14 -10.17 -10.11
C TRP A 181 -13.29 -9.92 -8.61
N ALA A 182 -14.15 -9.00 -8.19
CA ALA A 182 -14.40 -8.77 -6.76
C ALA A 182 -14.89 -10.03 -6.03
N LYS A 183 -15.62 -10.91 -6.74
CA LYS A 183 -16.10 -12.20 -6.20
C LYS A 183 -14.99 -13.22 -5.97
N ASP A 184 -13.85 -13.05 -6.65
CA ASP A 184 -12.72 -13.97 -6.56
C ASP A 184 -11.83 -13.66 -5.37
N VAL A 185 -11.90 -12.45 -4.82
CA VAL A 185 -11.04 -11.97 -3.75
C VAL A 185 -11.28 -12.74 -2.44
N GLY A 186 -10.21 -13.20 -1.83
CA GLY A 186 -10.21 -13.89 -0.53
C GLY A 186 -9.40 -13.19 0.54
N LEU A 187 -8.40 -12.41 0.14
CA LEU A 187 -7.57 -11.61 1.04
C LEU A 187 -7.19 -10.31 0.34
N VAL A 188 -7.21 -9.22 1.07
CA VAL A 188 -6.77 -7.90 0.60
C VAL A 188 -5.52 -7.49 1.36
N LEU A 189 -4.50 -7.02 0.66
CA LEU A 189 -3.39 -6.25 1.19
C LEU A 189 -3.52 -4.83 0.66
N ASN A 190 -3.95 -3.91 1.50
CA ASN A 190 -4.02 -2.49 1.18
C ASN A 190 -2.72 -1.81 1.60
N PHE A 191 -2.07 -1.12 0.66
CA PHE A 191 -0.85 -0.34 0.87
C PHE A 191 -1.24 1.13 0.92
N GLU A 192 -1.29 1.65 2.13
CA GLU A 192 -1.80 2.96 2.45
C GLU A 192 -0.79 3.78 3.25
N ALA A 193 -0.98 5.09 3.35
CA ALA A 193 -0.14 5.97 4.14
C ALA A 193 -0.96 6.90 5.03
N ARG A 194 -0.46 7.06 6.27
CA ARG A 194 -0.99 8.06 7.21
C ARG A 194 0.16 8.97 7.64
N GLY A 195 0.41 9.98 6.82
CA GLY A 195 1.50 10.91 6.98
C GLY A 195 2.74 10.52 6.15
N SER A 196 3.77 11.36 6.23
CA SER A 196 4.95 11.31 5.35
C SER A 196 6.22 10.82 6.04
N GLY A 197 6.10 10.21 7.21
CA GLY A 197 7.26 9.70 7.95
C GLY A 197 6.86 8.81 9.12
N GLY A 198 7.83 8.06 9.63
CA GLY A 198 7.62 7.10 10.71
C GLY A 198 7.70 5.64 10.25
N PRO A 199 7.42 4.70 11.17
CA PRO A 199 7.45 3.28 10.85
C PRO A 199 6.21 2.85 10.07
N SER A 200 6.36 1.81 9.26
CA SER A 200 5.22 1.11 8.66
C SER A 200 4.61 0.15 9.67
N TYR A 201 3.29 0.08 9.71
CA TYR A 201 2.56 -0.86 10.54
C TYR A 201 1.69 -1.77 9.67
N MET A 202 1.67 -3.07 10.01
CA MET A 202 0.63 -3.94 9.50
C MET A 202 -0.56 -3.87 10.45
N LEU A 203 -1.70 -3.42 9.94
CA LEU A 203 -2.99 -3.50 10.60
C LEU A 203 -3.73 -4.72 10.07
N ILE A 204 -4.19 -5.59 10.97
CA ILE A 204 -4.93 -6.79 10.58
C ILE A 204 -6.37 -6.59 10.99
N GLU A 205 -7.19 -6.32 10.00
CA GLU A 205 -8.62 -6.22 10.17
C GLU A 205 -9.30 -7.54 9.86
N THR A 206 -9.93 -8.09 10.85
CA THR A 206 -10.78 -9.28 10.69
C THR A 206 -12.05 -9.11 11.50
N ASN A 207 -13.15 -9.52 10.92
CA ASN A 207 -14.43 -9.50 11.65
C ASN A 207 -14.48 -10.57 12.73
N ARG A 208 -13.70 -11.63 12.61
CA ARG A 208 -13.60 -12.73 13.58
C ARG A 208 -12.30 -13.50 13.38
N GLY A 209 -11.55 -13.72 14.47
CA GLY A 209 -10.44 -14.65 14.55
C GLY A 209 -9.34 -14.42 13.50
N ASN A 210 -8.26 -13.77 13.87
CA ASN A 210 -7.13 -13.46 13.00
C ASN A 210 -5.92 -14.39 13.20
N ALA A 211 -6.04 -15.44 14.01
CA ALA A 211 -4.91 -16.29 14.38
C ALA A 211 -4.21 -16.91 13.14
N LYS A 212 -4.99 -17.29 12.12
CA LYS A 212 -4.43 -17.82 10.87
C LYS A 212 -3.64 -16.77 10.10
N LEU A 213 -4.17 -15.57 9.94
CA LEU A 213 -3.47 -14.46 9.26
C LEU A 213 -2.17 -14.09 9.97
N ILE A 214 -2.18 -14.01 11.31
CA ILE A 214 -0.98 -13.76 12.12
C ILE A 214 0.05 -14.87 11.93
N LYS A 215 -0.40 -16.14 11.88
CA LYS A 215 0.48 -17.27 11.65
C LYS A 215 1.16 -17.20 10.28
N GLU A 216 0.39 -16.98 9.22
CA GLU A 216 0.90 -16.85 7.84
C GLU A 216 1.87 -15.66 7.73
N PHE A 217 1.53 -14.52 8.34
CA PHE A 217 2.42 -13.36 8.39
C PHE A 217 3.76 -13.66 9.09
N LYS A 218 3.69 -14.39 10.21
CA LYS A 218 4.89 -14.84 10.93
C LYS A 218 5.72 -15.81 10.09
N GLU A 219 5.09 -16.72 9.38
CA GLU A 219 5.74 -17.69 8.50
C GLU A 219 6.38 -17.03 7.27
N ALA A 220 5.78 -15.95 6.75
CA ALA A 220 6.36 -15.12 5.71
C ALA A 220 7.66 -14.41 6.15
N ASN A 221 7.89 -14.33 7.46
CA ASN A 221 9.11 -13.81 8.08
C ASN A 221 9.58 -12.46 7.50
N PRO A 222 8.71 -11.42 7.47
CA PRO A 222 9.10 -10.12 6.93
C PRO A 222 10.28 -9.52 7.67
N LYS A 223 11.15 -8.82 6.97
CA LYS A 223 12.42 -8.29 7.50
C LYS A 223 12.22 -7.28 8.65
N TYR A 224 11.15 -6.50 8.58
CA TYR A 224 10.86 -5.43 9.55
C TYR A 224 9.39 -5.47 9.99
N PRO A 225 8.96 -6.55 10.70
CA PRO A 225 7.57 -6.65 11.11
C PRO A 225 7.28 -5.66 12.24
N VAL A 226 6.35 -4.77 12.03
CA VAL A 226 5.85 -3.87 13.07
C VAL A 226 4.34 -4.04 13.17
N ALA A 227 3.89 -4.51 14.33
CA ALA A 227 2.48 -4.59 14.68
C ALA A 227 2.31 -4.20 16.15
N ASN A 228 1.26 -3.44 16.44
CA ASN A 228 1.00 -2.98 17.80
C ASN A 228 -0.51 -2.91 18.02
N SER A 229 -0.99 -3.62 19.06
CA SER A 229 -2.41 -3.65 19.41
C SER A 229 -2.97 -2.28 19.82
N LEU A 230 -2.12 -1.41 20.41
CA LEU A 230 -2.51 -0.05 20.76
C LEU A 230 -2.69 0.80 19.50
N ALA A 231 -1.77 0.67 18.52
CA ALA A 231 -1.87 1.37 17.25
C ALA A 231 -3.19 1.01 16.53
N TYR A 232 -3.56 -0.27 16.52
CA TYR A 232 -4.84 -0.71 15.96
C TYR A 232 -6.04 -0.14 16.69
N SER A 233 -6.00 -0.08 18.02
CA SER A 233 -7.08 0.50 18.82
C SER A 233 -7.24 2.00 18.58
N ILE A 234 -6.13 2.73 18.46
CA ILE A 234 -6.12 4.16 18.13
C ILE A 234 -6.62 4.38 16.70
N TYR A 235 -6.14 3.59 15.75
CA TYR A 235 -6.58 3.65 14.35
C TYR A 235 -8.10 3.55 14.22
N LYS A 236 -8.74 2.64 14.94
CA LYS A 236 -10.21 2.50 14.96
C LYS A 236 -10.97 3.69 15.55
N MET A 237 -10.31 4.55 16.30
CA MET A 237 -10.90 5.76 16.91
C MET A 237 -10.75 7.01 16.02
N LEU A 238 -9.88 6.93 15.00
CA LEU A 238 -9.65 8.00 14.06
C LEU A 238 -10.61 7.85 12.86
N PRO A 239 -10.94 8.94 12.15
CA PRO A 239 -11.53 8.84 10.83
C PRO A 239 -10.57 8.02 9.94
N ASN A 240 -11.05 6.93 9.40
CA ASN A 240 -10.29 6.01 8.55
C ASN A 240 -11.21 5.44 7.47
N ASP A 241 -10.59 4.98 6.48
CA ASP A 241 -11.17 4.41 5.27
C ASP A 241 -11.48 2.93 5.45
#